data_89101e25d13c19b90bb76e613e01afb3
#
_entry.id   89101e25d13c19b90bb76e613e01afb3
#
_cell.length_a   1.000
_cell.length_b   1.000
_cell.length_c   1.000
_cell.angle_alpha   90.00
_cell.angle_beta   90.00
_cell.angle_gamma   90.00
#
_symmetry.space_group_name_H-M   'P 1'
#
loop_
_entity.id
_entity.type
_entity.pdbx_description
1 polymer ?
#
loop_
_entity_poly.entity_id
_entity_poly.type
_entity_poly.pdbx_seq_one_letter_code
_entity_poly.pdbx_strand_id
1 'polypeptide(L)'
;MSRNGLLALGLIACSLAGVSSAQTVDLDWVDWDLVDAGEVVYVTEKVDKGTVRIDLAIAMQTDRDTLWDMLTACEISPEYVPHVVECRRIASIDDCDCEFFEQTVKPAFFLPRFEHVFELEYFRPDRIEVSHVSGPIDRMEGGWRLIERGENDIVLIHSLTLKPGFPVPPLFVRNTLRSDLPKVLMALRERAEAASRN
;
A
#
# COMPACT_ATOMS: atom_id res chain seq x y z
N MET A 1 0.15 -19.94 -74.04
CA MET A 1 -0.25 -18.68 -73.35
C MET A 1 -0.15 -18.91 -71.89
N SER A 2 0.91 -18.34 -71.33
CA SER A 2 1.37 -18.50 -69.90
C SER A 2 0.65 -17.47 -69.00
N ARG A 3 0.18 -17.90 -67.86
CA ARG A 3 -0.21 -16.97 -66.78
C ARG A 3 0.38 -17.48 -65.48
N ASN A 4 1.47 -16.81 -65.11
CA ASN A 4 2.13 -16.94 -63.80
C ASN A 4 1.22 -16.36 -62.71
N GLY A 5 0.91 -17.19 -61.68
CA GLY A 5 0.32 -16.74 -60.44
C GLY A 5 1.41 -16.52 -59.39
N LEU A 6 1.64 -15.28 -59.00
CA LEU A 6 2.52 -14.93 -57.84
C LEU A 6 1.80 -15.29 -56.54
N LEU A 7 2.41 -16.15 -55.73
CA LEU A 7 2.07 -16.37 -54.35
C LEU A 7 2.73 -15.26 -53.50
N ALA A 8 1.90 -14.41 -52.91
CA ALA A 8 2.33 -13.43 -51.93
C ALA A 8 2.44 -14.12 -50.53
N LEU A 9 3.64 -14.30 -50.05
CA LEU A 9 3.89 -14.68 -48.64
C LEU A 9 3.61 -13.47 -47.74
N GLY A 10 2.52 -13.55 -46.99
CA GLY A 10 2.26 -12.60 -45.89
C GLY A 10 3.17 -12.87 -44.71
N LEU A 11 4.06 -11.94 -44.41
CA LEU A 11 4.83 -11.89 -43.20
C LEU A 11 3.91 -11.50 -42.03
N ILE A 12 3.62 -12.45 -41.14
CA ILE A 12 2.97 -12.18 -39.86
C ILE A 12 4.04 -11.57 -38.92
N ALA A 13 3.95 -10.26 -38.74
CA ALA A 13 4.73 -9.57 -37.69
C ALA A 13 4.18 -9.98 -36.31
N CYS A 14 4.92 -10.82 -35.62
CA CYS A 14 4.67 -11.14 -34.22
C CYS A 14 5.01 -9.91 -33.37
N SER A 15 3.97 -9.20 -32.92
CA SER A 15 4.11 -8.07 -31.98
C SER A 15 4.64 -8.62 -30.66
N LEU A 16 5.86 -8.25 -30.33
CA LEU A 16 6.46 -8.50 -29.02
C LEU A 16 5.62 -7.74 -27.96
N ALA A 17 4.87 -8.50 -27.20
CA ALA A 17 4.18 -8.00 -26.01
C ALA A 17 5.19 -7.32 -25.08
N GLY A 18 4.89 -6.09 -24.70
CA GLY A 18 5.72 -5.29 -23.82
C GLY A 18 6.03 -6.05 -22.52
N VAL A 19 7.31 -6.19 -22.24
CA VAL A 19 7.80 -6.65 -20.94
C VAL A 19 7.42 -5.54 -19.95
N SER A 20 6.43 -5.81 -19.10
CA SER A 20 6.12 -4.94 -17.97
C SER A 20 7.38 -4.84 -17.11
N SER A 21 8.02 -3.68 -17.10
CA SER A 21 9.14 -3.40 -16.21
C SER A 21 8.62 -3.50 -14.78
N ALA A 22 9.01 -4.55 -14.08
CA ALA A 22 8.88 -4.58 -12.62
C ALA A 22 9.62 -3.35 -12.08
N GLN A 23 8.88 -2.38 -11.55
CA GLN A 23 9.48 -1.21 -10.91
C GLN A 23 10.28 -1.73 -9.71
N THR A 24 11.61 -1.67 -9.84
CA THR A 24 12.50 -1.94 -8.70
C THR A 24 12.25 -0.85 -7.66
N VAL A 25 11.76 -1.27 -6.50
CA VAL A 25 11.62 -0.35 -5.36
C VAL A 25 13.02 0.00 -4.89
N ASP A 26 13.29 1.30 -4.84
CA ASP A 26 14.49 1.82 -4.20
C ASP A 26 14.36 1.60 -2.68
N LEU A 27 15.25 0.79 -2.13
CA LEU A 27 15.32 0.46 -0.70
C LEU A 27 16.62 0.97 -0.06
N ASP A 28 17.36 1.86 -0.72
CA ASP A 28 18.63 2.41 -0.22
C ASP A 28 18.44 3.22 1.08
N TRP A 29 17.20 3.64 1.36
CA TRP A 29 16.84 4.33 2.61
C TRP A 29 16.65 3.39 3.81
N VAL A 30 16.58 2.05 3.59
CA VAL A 30 16.32 1.07 4.65
C VAL A 30 17.61 0.75 5.39
N ASP A 31 17.62 0.99 6.69
CA ASP A 31 18.65 0.48 7.59
C ASP A 31 18.32 -0.97 7.95
N TRP A 32 18.93 -1.90 7.24
CA TRP A 32 18.65 -3.33 7.39
C TRP A 32 19.09 -3.87 8.75
N ASP A 33 20.13 -3.31 9.36
CA ASP A 33 20.59 -3.74 10.69
C ASP A 33 19.54 -3.41 11.76
N LEU A 34 18.86 -2.26 11.65
CA LEU A 34 17.75 -1.91 12.53
C LEU A 34 16.50 -2.75 12.25
N VAL A 35 16.18 -3.01 10.98
CA VAL A 35 15.06 -3.91 10.62
C VAL A 35 15.28 -5.30 11.19
N ASP A 36 16.50 -5.83 11.10
CA ASP A 36 16.86 -7.15 11.64
C ASP A 36 16.87 -7.18 13.19
N ALA A 37 17.12 -6.03 13.81
CA ALA A 37 16.95 -5.85 15.27
C ALA A 37 15.47 -5.75 15.69
N GLY A 38 14.52 -5.77 14.76
CA GLY A 38 13.08 -5.68 15.02
C GLY A 38 12.54 -4.26 15.14
N GLU A 39 13.34 -3.25 14.77
CA GLU A 39 12.92 -1.85 14.79
C GLU A 39 12.08 -1.50 13.56
N VAL A 40 11.21 -0.49 13.71
CA VAL A 40 10.54 0.14 12.57
C VAL A 40 11.44 1.24 12.03
N VAL A 41 11.94 1.05 10.82
CA VAL A 41 12.73 2.07 10.11
C VAL A 41 11.79 2.90 9.24
N TYR A 42 11.97 4.22 9.22
CA TYR A 42 11.17 5.09 8.35
C TYR A 42 11.90 6.34 7.91
N VAL A 43 11.52 6.84 6.75
CA VAL A 43 11.92 8.15 6.23
C VAL A 43 10.69 8.98 5.88
N THR A 44 10.82 10.30 5.94
CA THR A 44 9.75 11.22 5.55
C THR A 44 10.28 12.29 4.61
N GLU A 45 9.53 12.54 3.55
CA GLU A 45 9.84 13.55 2.56
C GLU A 45 8.68 14.54 2.41
N LYS A 46 9.03 15.82 2.16
CA LYS A 46 8.08 16.82 1.71
C LYS A 46 8.08 16.82 0.19
N VAL A 47 7.03 16.29 -0.43
CA VAL A 47 6.92 16.18 -1.89
C VAL A 47 6.65 17.54 -2.52
N ASP A 48 5.63 18.25 -2.02
CA ASP A 48 5.24 19.59 -2.47
C ASP A 48 4.55 20.36 -1.34
N LYS A 49 3.88 21.49 -1.68
CA LYS A 49 3.17 22.30 -0.67
C LYS A 49 1.97 21.52 -0.10
N GLY A 50 2.13 21.04 1.14
CA GLY A 50 1.08 20.35 1.89
C GLY A 50 1.07 18.84 1.71
N THR A 51 1.92 18.27 0.85
CA THR A 51 2.04 16.85 0.63
C THR A 51 3.25 16.28 1.37
N VAL A 52 3.00 15.22 2.12
CA VAL A 52 4.02 14.47 2.87
C VAL A 52 4.05 13.04 2.37
N ARG A 53 5.24 12.54 2.11
CA ARG A 53 5.50 11.11 1.88
C ARG A 53 6.20 10.53 3.11
N ILE A 54 5.81 9.31 3.46
CA ILE A 54 6.49 8.48 4.45
C ILE A 54 6.66 7.08 3.89
N ASP A 55 7.86 6.52 4.04
CA ASP A 55 8.17 5.14 3.70
C ASP A 55 8.65 4.45 4.98
N LEU A 56 8.16 3.25 5.24
CA LEU A 56 8.44 2.47 6.45
C LEU A 56 8.81 1.05 6.08
N ALA A 57 9.68 0.44 6.91
CA ALA A 57 10.06 -0.96 6.83
C ALA A 57 10.03 -1.62 8.21
N ILE A 58 9.54 -2.86 8.29
CA ILE A 58 9.53 -3.67 9.51
C ILE A 58 9.62 -5.15 9.17
N ALA A 59 10.40 -5.92 9.94
CA ALA A 59 10.43 -7.38 9.86
C ALA A 59 9.30 -7.98 10.73
N MET A 60 8.70 -9.08 10.24
CA MET A 60 7.62 -9.81 10.92
C MET A 60 7.85 -11.32 10.79
N GLN A 61 7.61 -12.05 11.85
CA GLN A 61 7.66 -13.52 11.87
C GLN A 61 6.26 -14.09 11.61
N THR A 62 5.88 -14.12 10.33
CA THR A 62 4.55 -14.53 9.88
C THR A 62 4.62 -15.08 8.46
N ASP A 63 3.65 -15.90 8.07
CA ASP A 63 3.49 -16.30 6.68
C ASP A 63 2.80 -15.20 5.85
N ARG A 64 2.96 -15.31 4.54
CA ARG A 64 2.43 -14.33 3.58
C ARG A 64 0.92 -14.22 3.62
N ASP A 65 0.23 -15.36 3.64
CA ASP A 65 -1.23 -15.39 3.52
C ASP A 65 -1.87 -14.75 4.76
N THR A 66 -1.36 -15.05 5.95
CA THR A 66 -1.79 -14.41 7.20
C THR A 66 -1.61 -12.89 7.15
N LEU A 67 -0.44 -12.42 6.69
CA LEU A 67 -0.19 -10.98 6.59
C LEU A 67 -1.06 -10.32 5.52
N TRP A 68 -1.24 -10.99 4.37
CA TRP A 68 -2.10 -10.52 3.29
C TRP A 68 -3.54 -10.33 3.76
N ASP A 69 -4.10 -11.33 4.42
CA ASP A 69 -5.46 -11.30 4.93
C ASP A 69 -5.66 -10.14 5.93
N MET A 70 -4.67 -9.86 6.77
CA MET A 70 -4.72 -8.73 7.70
C MET A 70 -4.64 -7.36 7.01
N LEU A 71 -3.82 -7.24 5.97
CA LEU A 71 -3.69 -5.99 5.22
C LEU A 71 -4.94 -5.65 4.41
N THR A 72 -5.70 -6.67 4.01
CA THR A 72 -6.93 -6.52 3.21
C THR A 72 -8.21 -6.49 4.04
N ALA A 73 -8.15 -6.90 5.32
CA ALA A 73 -9.29 -6.86 6.25
C ALA A 73 -9.49 -5.44 6.83
N CYS A 74 -10.03 -4.53 6.01
CA CYS A 74 -10.26 -3.14 6.41
C CYS A 74 -11.14 -3.01 7.66
N GLU A 75 -12.10 -3.91 7.85
CA GLU A 75 -13.07 -3.89 8.93
C GLU A 75 -12.44 -3.99 10.32
N ILE A 76 -11.26 -4.60 10.43
CA ILE A 76 -10.52 -4.68 11.69
C ILE A 76 -9.58 -3.49 11.91
N SER A 77 -9.40 -2.62 10.92
CA SER A 77 -8.48 -1.48 11.02
C SER A 77 -8.77 -0.54 12.19
N PRO A 78 -10.03 -0.29 12.63
CA PRO A 78 -10.30 0.53 13.81
C PRO A 78 -9.67 0.02 15.11
N GLU A 79 -9.31 -1.25 15.17
CA GLU A 79 -8.74 -1.85 16.37
C GLU A 79 -7.24 -1.52 16.57
N TYR A 80 -6.55 -1.15 15.49
CA TYR A 80 -5.11 -0.92 15.54
C TYR A 80 -4.61 0.31 14.76
N VAL A 81 -5.45 0.88 13.88
CA VAL A 81 -5.12 2.12 13.16
C VAL A 81 -5.68 3.31 13.93
N PRO A 82 -4.83 4.18 14.50
CA PRO A 82 -5.30 5.38 15.20
C PRO A 82 -6.19 6.24 14.31
N HIS A 83 -7.20 6.85 14.94
CA HIS A 83 -8.11 7.77 14.26
C HIS A 83 -9.12 7.14 13.29
N VAL A 84 -8.97 5.90 12.87
CA VAL A 84 -9.99 5.17 12.13
C VAL A 84 -11.11 4.79 13.10
N VAL A 85 -12.34 5.12 12.73
CA VAL A 85 -13.54 4.84 13.54
C VAL A 85 -14.32 3.66 12.98
N GLU A 86 -14.35 3.56 11.65
CA GLU A 86 -15.04 2.52 10.92
C GLU A 86 -14.38 2.35 9.55
N CYS A 87 -14.32 1.12 9.06
CA CYS A 87 -13.94 0.80 7.70
C CYS A 87 -14.82 -0.32 7.18
N ARG A 88 -15.32 -0.18 5.95
CA ARG A 88 -16.15 -1.20 5.32
C ARG A 88 -15.87 -1.30 3.83
N ARG A 89 -15.92 -2.50 3.30
CA ARG A 89 -15.88 -2.73 1.86
C ARG A 89 -17.20 -2.34 1.24
N ILE A 90 -17.17 -1.57 0.16
CA ILE A 90 -18.35 -1.07 -0.56
C ILE A 90 -18.50 -1.63 -1.98
N ALA A 91 -17.39 -2.06 -2.59
CA ALA A 91 -17.41 -2.69 -3.92
C ALA A 91 -16.17 -3.59 -4.12
N SER A 92 -16.28 -4.51 -5.07
CA SER A 92 -15.19 -5.34 -5.59
C SER A 92 -15.34 -5.44 -7.11
N ILE A 93 -14.22 -5.37 -7.84
CA ILE A 93 -14.17 -5.44 -9.30
C ILE A 93 -13.15 -6.51 -9.69
N ASP A 94 -13.63 -7.62 -10.25
CA ASP A 94 -12.80 -8.78 -10.59
C ASP A 94 -11.80 -8.48 -11.73
N ASP A 95 -12.17 -7.63 -12.70
CA ASP A 95 -11.36 -7.32 -13.88
C ASP A 95 -10.00 -6.67 -13.53
N CYS A 96 -9.92 -5.94 -12.42
CA CYS A 96 -8.68 -5.31 -11.95
C CYS A 96 -8.12 -5.94 -10.67
N ASP A 97 -8.75 -6.95 -10.09
CA ASP A 97 -8.47 -7.43 -8.73
C ASP A 97 -8.44 -6.25 -7.73
N CYS A 98 -9.52 -5.44 -7.74
CA CYS A 98 -9.63 -4.21 -6.98
C CYS A 98 -10.80 -4.25 -6.00
N GLU A 99 -10.60 -3.65 -4.84
CA GLU A 99 -11.66 -3.46 -3.86
C GLU A 99 -11.75 -1.99 -3.41
N PHE A 100 -12.95 -1.53 -3.15
CA PHE A 100 -13.23 -0.17 -2.70
C PHE A 100 -13.72 -0.19 -1.27
N PHE A 101 -13.12 0.67 -0.47
CA PHE A 101 -13.43 0.79 0.95
C PHE A 101 -13.84 2.20 1.31
N GLU A 102 -14.88 2.29 2.14
CA GLU A 102 -15.27 3.54 2.80
C GLU A 102 -14.74 3.52 4.23
N GLN A 103 -14.02 4.58 4.59
CA GLN A 103 -13.43 4.72 5.91
C GLN A 103 -13.87 6.03 6.55
N THR A 104 -14.32 5.93 7.81
CA THR A 104 -14.60 7.07 8.68
C THR A 104 -13.40 7.36 9.55
N VAL A 105 -12.88 8.59 9.49
CA VAL A 105 -11.70 9.04 10.22
C VAL A 105 -12.02 10.22 11.12
N LYS A 106 -11.42 10.25 12.33
CA LYS A 106 -11.41 11.39 13.24
C LYS A 106 -9.96 11.76 13.58
N PRO A 107 -9.31 12.62 12.77
CA PRO A 107 -7.85 12.81 12.83
C PRO A 107 -7.38 13.48 14.15
N ALA A 108 -8.23 14.27 14.81
CA ALA A 108 -7.95 14.87 16.12
C ALA A 108 -9.25 15.30 16.80
N PHE A 109 -9.21 15.58 18.11
CA PHE A 109 -10.41 15.99 18.87
C PHE A 109 -11.04 17.31 18.37
N PHE A 110 -10.20 18.21 17.85
CA PHE A 110 -10.62 19.54 17.33
C PHE A 110 -10.94 19.53 15.82
N LEU A 111 -10.67 18.44 15.10
CA LEU A 111 -11.02 18.27 13.70
C LEU A 111 -12.33 17.48 13.57
N PRO A 112 -13.18 17.83 12.58
CA PRO A 112 -14.39 17.07 12.34
C PRO A 112 -14.07 15.65 11.88
N ARG A 113 -14.99 14.73 12.16
CA ARG A 113 -15.01 13.41 11.56
C ARG A 113 -15.35 13.58 10.07
N PHE A 114 -14.70 12.79 9.22
CA PHE A 114 -15.00 12.75 7.80
C PHE A 114 -14.95 11.31 7.27
N GLU A 115 -15.59 11.12 6.14
CA GLU A 115 -15.59 9.88 5.39
C GLU A 115 -14.79 10.08 4.10
N HIS A 116 -14.08 9.04 3.68
CA HIS A 116 -13.41 8.99 2.39
C HIS A 116 -13.49 7.59 1.83
N VAL A 117 -13.38 7.49 0.51
CA VAL A 117 -13.29 6.23 -0.22
C VAL A 117 -11.89 6.08 -0.80
N PHE A 118 -11.33 4.91 -0.66
CA PHE A 118 -10.08 4.51 -1.29
C PHE A 118 -10.22 3.15 -1.97
N GLU A 119 -9.35 2.91 -2.91
CA GLU A 119 -9.21 1.67 -3.66
C GLU A 119 -7.97 0.93 -3.19
N LEU A 120 -8.09 -0.39 -3.06
CA LEU A 120 -6.97 -1.32 -3.00
C LEU A 120 -6.92 -2.07 -4.32
N GLU A 121 -5.78 -2.02 -5.01
CA GLU A 121 -5.48 -2.84 -6.19
C GLU A 121 -4.45 -3.90 -5.80
N TYR A 122 -4.76 -5.15 -6.10
CA TYR A 122 -3.99 -6.30 -5.65
C TYR A 122 -3.07 -6.82 -6.76
N PHE A 123 -1.78 -6.81 -6.50
CA PHE A 123 -0.76 -7.41 -7.35
C PHE A 123 -0.17 -8.61 -6.61
N ARG A 124 -0.92 -9.69 -6.62
CA ARG A 124 -0.54 -10.90 -5.89
C ARG A 124 0.77 -11.49 -6.42
N PRO A 125 1.62 -12.04 -5.55
CA PRO A 125 1.33 -12.32 -4.13
C PRO A 125 1.97 -11.31 -3.15
N ASP A 126 2.57 -10.22 -3.62
CA ASP A 126 3.51 -9.45 -2.80
C ASP A 126 3.28 -7.93 -2.76
N ARG A 127 2.27 -7.41 -3.48
CA ARG A 127 2.05 -5.97 -3.56
C ARG A 127 0.56 -5.60 -3.52
N ILE A 128 0.25 -4.58 -2.73
CA ILE A 128 -1.07 -3.94 -2.67
C ILE A 128 -0.86 -2.45 -2.90
N GLU A 129 -1.58 -1.87 -3.83
CA GLU A 129 -1.57 -0.43 -4.07
C GLU A 129 -2.83 0.22 -3.49
N VAL A 130 -2.66 1.44 -2.98
CA VAL A 130 -3.73 2.24 -2.38
C VAL A 130 -3.86 3.52 -3.17
N SER A 131 -5.08 3.88 -3.56
CA SER A 131 -5.37 5.15 -4.17
C SER A 131 -6.63 5.80 -3.61
N HIS A 132 -6.62 7.15 -3.52
CA HIS A 132 -7.79 7.92 -3.11
C HIS A 132 -8.82 7.99 -4.23
N VAL A 133 -10.09 7.75 -3.88
CA VAL A 133 -11.22 7.81 -4.81
C VAL A 133 -12.09 9.03 -4.56
N SER A 134 -12.52 9.26 -3.32
CA SER A 134 -13.37 10.39 -2.97
C SER A 134 -13.29 10.78 -1.49
N GLY A 135 -13.77 11.97 -1.16
CA GLY A 135 -13.74 12.52 0.19
C GLY A 135 -12.79 13.71 0.33
N PRO A 136 -12.61 14.27 1.54
CA PRO A 136 -11.84 15.49 1.76
C PRO A 136 -10.34 15.23 1.88
N ILE A 137 -9.79 14.49 0.96
CA ILE A 137 -8.35 14.23 0.80
C ILE A 137 -7.97 14.60 -0.63
N ASP A 138 -6.98 15.48 -0.81
CA ASP A 138 -6.54 15.91 -2.14
C ASP A 138 -5.67 14.84 -2.82
N ARG A 139 -4.88 14.10 -2.02
CA ARG A 139 -4.02 13.02 -2.51
C ARG A 139 -3.81 11.99 -1.40
N MET A 140 -4.04 10.74 -1.70
CA MET A 140 -3.61 9.59 -0.91
C MET A 140 -3.25 8.48 -1.89
N GLU A 141 -2.01 8.08 -1.88
CA GLU A 141 -1.47 7.02 -2.73
C GLU A 141 -0.31 6.34 -2.03
N GLY A 142 -0.07 5.09 -2.39
CA GLY A 142 1.00 4.30 -1.82
C GLY A 142 0.64 2.83 -1.79
N GLY A 143 0.97 2.13 -0.69
CA GLY A 143 0.61 0.73 -0.56
C GLY A 143 1.57 -0.07 0.30
N TRP A 144 1.50 -1.38 0.14
CA TRP A 144 2.33 -2.34 0.83
C TRP A 144 3.07 -3.24 -0.15
N ARG A 145 4.27 -3.63 0.26
CA ARG A 145 5.05 -4.65 -0.43
C ARG A 145 5.59 -5.64 0.59
N LEU A 146 5.40 -6.93 0.31
CA LEU A 146 5.86 -8.03 1.13
C LEU A 146 7.14 -8.60 0.52
N ILE A 147 8.24 -8.60 1.26
CA ILE A 147 9.53 -9.15 0.84
C ILE A 147 9.81 -10.38 1.70
N GLU A 148 9.68 -11.56 1.12
CA GLU A 148 10.05 -12.80 1.81
C GLU A 148 11.56 -12.95 1.87
N ARG A 149 12.08 -13.23 3.05
CA ARG A 149 13.50 -13.50 3.30
C ARG A 149 13.76 -14.95 3.71
N GLY A 150 12.72 -15.67 4.09
CA GLY A 150 12.78 -17.06 4.52
C GLY A 150 11.39 -17.60 4.85
N GLU A 151 11.33 -18.80 5.41
CA GLU A 151 10.08 -19.37 5.90
C GLU A 151 9.58 -18.55 7.09
N ASN A 152 8.38 -17.98 6.96
CA ASN A 152 7.75 -17.11 7.95
C ASN A 152 8.59 -15.86 8.33
N ASP A 153 9.49 -15.40 7.49
CA ASP A 153 10.24 -14.17 7.68
C ASP A 153 9.94 -13.19 6.54
N ILE A 154 9.15 -12.18 6.83
CA ILE A 154 8.70 -11.18 5.86
C ILE A 154 9.14 -9.79 6.31
N VAL A 155 9.70 -9.00 5.39
CA VAL A 155 9.82 -7.55 5.57
C VAL A 155 8.64 -6.88 4.87
N LEU A 156 7.83 -6.16 5.63
CA LEU A 156 6.77 -5.32 5.11
C LEU A 156 7.31 -3.92 4.86
N ILE A 157 7.21 -3.49 3.61
CA ILE A 157 7.45 -2.09 3.21
C ILE A 157 6.09 -1.41 3.06
N HIS A 158 5.91 -0.28 3.70
CA HIS A 158 4.72 0.55 3.56
C HIS A 158 5.11 1.94 3.07
N SER A 159 4.48 2.40 2.02
CA SER A 159 4.63 3.75 1.47
C SER A 159 3.29 4.47 1.53
N LEU A 160 3.30 5.74 1.94
CA LEU A 160 2.12 6.60 1.93
C LEU A 160 2.50 8.02 1.54
N THR A 161 1.85 8.53 0.51
CA THR A 161 1.85 9.95 0.14
C THR A 161 0.48 10.53 0.47
N LEU A 162 0.45 11.54 1.33
CA LEU A 162 -0.80 12.14 1.83
C LEU A 162 -0.81 13.65 1.69
N LYS A 163 -1.91 14.18 1.15
CA LYS A 163 -2.27 15.60 1.16
C LYS A 163 -3.73 15.74 1.58
N PRO A 164 -4.00 16.31 2.77
CA PRO A 164 -5.37 16.63 3.17
C PRO A 164 -6.01 17.65 2.23
N GLY A 165 -7.32 17.51 1.97
CA GLY A 165 -8.13 18.44 1.19
C GLY A 165 -8.69 19.61 2.01
N PHE A 166 -8.25 19.76 3.25
CA PHE A 166 -8.67 20.83 4.16
C PHE A 166 -7.44 21.49 4.82
N PRO A 167 -7.56 22.74 5.28
CA PRO A 167 -6.42 23.49 5.79
C PRO A 167 -5.91 22.94 7.12
N VAL A 168 -4.79 22.22 7.07
CA VAL A 168 -3.99 21.80 8.24
C VAL A 168 -2.52 22.16 8.02
N PRO A 169 -1.79 22.54 9.08
CA PRO A 169 -0.36 22.77 8.94
C PRO A 169 0.36 21.49 8.45
N PRO A 170 1.23 21.58 7.42
CA PRO A 170 1.98 20.41 6.93
C PRO A 170 2.84 19.74 8.00
N LEU A 171 3.32 20.51 8.98
CA LEU A 171 4.06 19.99 10.12
C LEU A 171 3.18 19.07 11.00
N PHE A 172 1.91 19.40 11.16
CA PHE A 172 0.96 18.55 11.89
C PHE A 172 0.78 17.21 11.17
N VAL A 173 0.52 17.23 9.87
CA VAL A 173 0.39 16.00 9.06
C VAL A 173 1.64 15.14 9.19
N ARG A 174 2.81 15.72 8.98
CA ARG A 174 4.08 14.99 9.08
C ARG A 174 4.30 14.37 10.47
N ASN A 175 4.03 15.13 11.51
CA ASN A 175 4.23 14.64 12.88
C ASN A 175 3.24 13.53 13.23
N THR A 176 1.98 13.62 12.78
CA THR A 176 0.98 12.57 12.95
C THR A 176 1.42 11.29 12.24
N LEU A 177 1.81 11.36 10.96
CA LEU A 177 2.28 10.18 10.22
C LEU A 177 3.50 9.52 10.90
N ARG A 178 4.49 10.31 11.32
CA ARG A 178 5.70 9.82 12.01
C ARG A 178 5.42 9.22 13.39
N SER A 179 4.38 9.70 14.09
CA SER A 179 3.99 9.18 15.38
C SER A 179 3.15 7.91 15.29
N ASP A 180 2.26 7.84 14.31
CA ASP A 180 1.19 6.86 14.30
C ASP A 180 1.50 5.65 13.41
N LEU A 181 2.07 5.85 12.21
CA LEU A 181 2.33 4.73 11.30
C LEU A 181 3.32 3.69 11.86
N PRO A 182 4.42 4.05 12.56
CA PRO A 182 5.24 3.04 13.22
C PRO A 182 4.47 2.19 14.24
N LYS A 183 3.54 2.81 14.99
CA LYS A 183 2.70 2.08 15.95
C LYS A 183 1.72 1.14 15.26
N VAL A 184 1.15 1.58 14.12
CA VAL A 184 0.29 0.73 13.28
C VAL A 184 1.04 -0.50 12.82
N LEU A 185 2.27 -0.33 12.30
CA LEU A 185 3.08 -1.46 11.84
C LEU A 185 3.49 -2.40 12.99
N MET A 186 3.81 -1.87 14.17
CA MET A 186 4.07 -2.70 15.35
C MET A 186 2.84 -3.49 15.78
N ALA A 187 1.66 -2.85 15.84
CA ALA A 187 0.42 -3.53 16.20
C ALA A 187 0.00 -4.59 15.16
N LEU A 188 0.24 -4.30 13.87
CA LEU A 188 0.02 -5.27 12.79
C LEU A 188 0.95 -6.48 12.95
N ARG A 189 2.25 -6.26 13.24
CA ARG A 189 3.22 -7.33 13.50
C ARG A 189 2.77 -8.22 14.65
N GLU A 190 2.44 -7.63 15.79
CA GLU A 190 2.01 -8.39 16.99
C GLU A 190 0.81 -9.29 16.65
N ARG A 191 -0.15 -8.80 15.87
CA ARG A 191 -1.32 -9.56 15.44
C ARG A 191 -0.98 -10.68 14.46
N ALA A 192 -0.16 -10.38 13.44
CA ALA A 192 0.23 -11.34 12.42
C ALA A 192 1.04 -12.49 13.04
N GLU A 193 2.01 -12.18 13.89
CA GLU A 193 2.82 -13.18 14.60
C GLU A 193 2.00 -14.00 15.61
N ALA A 194 0.95 -13.42 16.21
CA ALA A 194 0.04 -14.16 17.07
C ALA A 194 -0.85 -15.13 16.28
N ALA A 195 -1.32 -14.72 15.10
CA ALA A 195 -2.14 -15.56 14.23
C ALA A 195 -1.37 -16.74 13.64
N SER A 196 -0.11 -16.52 13.22
CA SER A 196 0.75 -17.58 12.65
C SER A 196 1.19 -18.65 13.67
N ARG A 197 1.01 -18.39 14.98
CA ARG A 197 1.33 -19.37 16.04
C ARG A 197 0.17 -20.32 16.39
N ASN A 198 -1.03 -20.09 15.86
CA ASN A 198 -2.24 -20.88 16.14
C ASN A 198 -2.58 -21.83 15.00
#